data_9a268a3a5eb4aa546f8ef954cdba8722
#
_entry.id   9a268a3a5eb4aa546f8ef954cdba8722
#
_cell.length_a   1.000
_cell.length_b   1.000
_cell.length_c   1.000
_cell.angle_alpha   90.00
_cell.angle_beta   90.00
_cell.angle_gamma   90.00
#
_symmetry.space_group_name_H-M   'P 1'
#
loop_
_entity.id
_entity.type
_entity.pdbx_description
1 polymer ?
#
loop_
_entity_poly.entity_id
_entity_poly.type
_entity_poly.pdbx_seq_one_letter_code
_entity_poly.pdbx_strand_id
1 'polypeptide(L)' 'MNEFRRITQDPALMGGKPCIRGQRVTVGMIVGQIGAGRSIDALLADYPYLAREDVLEALRYAAWRAEEREVDLQHAS' A
#
# COMPACT_ATOMS: atom_id res chain seq x y z
N MET A 1 -2.02 18.12 2.18
CA MET A 1 -2.82 17.48 1.27
C MET A 1 -2.64 15.97 1.34
N ASN A 2 -3.48 15.35 1.91
CA ASN A 2 -3.30 13.94 2.08
C ASN A 2 -4.54 13.22 1.64
N GLU A 3 -4.46 12.65 0.47
CA GLU A 3 -5.56 11.89 -0.05
C GLU A 3 -5.58 10.48 0.50
N PHE A 4 -4.54 10.12 1.23
CA PHE A 4 -4.39 8.75 1.70
C PHE A 4 -4.59 8.71 3.19
N ARG A 5 -5.83 8.90 3.61
CA ARG A 5 -6.15 9.00 5.03
C ARG A 5 -5.95 7.69 5.78
N ARG A 6 -6.01 6.58 5.07
CA ARG A 6 -5.84 5.27 5.69
C ARG A 6 -4.38 4.86 5.80
N ILE A 7 -3.49 5.66 5.23
CA ILE A 7 -2.06 5.35 5.21
C ILE A 7 -1.34 6.30 6.14
N THR A 8 -0.47 5.75 6.98
CA THR A 8 0.38 6.57 7.85
C THR A 8 1.81 6.14 7.71
N GLN A 9 2.71 7.05 8.04
CA GLN A 9 4.14 6.76 8.06
C GLN A 9 4.67 7.26 9.37
N ASP A 10 4.85 6.34 10.32
CA ASP A 10 5.30 6.68 11.65
C ASP A 10 6.68 6.07 11.84
N PRO A 11 7.70 6.89 12.11
CA PRO A 11 9.07 6.36 12.27
C PRO A 11 9.17 5.31 13.35
N ALA A 12 8.28 5.33 14.33
CA ALA A 12 8.31 4.38 15.43
C ALA A 12 7.60 3.08 15.09
N LEU A 13 6.99 2.99 13.92
CA LEU A 13 6.18 1.84 13.56
C LEU A 13 6.70 1.24 12.26
N MET A 14 7.00 -0.05 12.29
CA MET A 14 7.43 -0.79 11.10
C MET A 14 8.59 -0.12 10.37
N GLY A 15 9.49 0.50 11.13
CA GLY A 15 10.66 1.14 10.54
C GLY A 15 10.35 2.35 9.70
N GLY A 16 9.21 2.98 9.92
CA GLY A 16 8.84 4.17 9.16
C GLY A 16 8.21 3.87 7.82
N LYS A 17 7.93 2.61 7.52
CA LYS A 17 7.30 2.26 6.27
C LYS A 17 5.82 2.68 6.29
N PRO A 18 5.26 3.03 5.13
CA PRO A 18 3.84 3.37 5.10
C PRO A 18 3.01 2.14 5.46
N CYS A 19 2.06 2.37 6.36
CA CYS A 19 1.22 1.31 6.92
C CYS A 19 -0.23 1.73 6.87
N ILE A 20 -1.11 0.76 6.95
CA ILE A 20 -2.52 1.04 7.16
C ILE A 20 -2.66 1.61 8.57
N ARG A 21 -3.36 2.72 8.69
CA ARG A 21 -3.50 3.44 9.93
C ARG A 21 -3.99 2.51 11.05
N GLY A 22 -3.28 2.51 12.15
CA GLY A 22 -3.65 1.72 13.30
C GLY A 22 -3.36 0.24 13.19
N GLN A 23 -2.76 -0.19 12.07
CA GLN A 23 -2.45 -1.59 11.86
C GLN A 23 -0.95 -1.77 11.64
N ARG A 24 -0.48 -2.97 11.83
CA ARG A 24 0.90 -3.30 11.53
C ARG A 24 1.00 -3.99 10.17
N VAL A 25 0.28 -3.45 9.22
CA VAL A 25 0.25 -3.98 7.86
C VAL A 25 0.80 -2.89 6.95
N THR A 26 1.89 -3.18 6.28
CA THR A 26 2.51 -2.19 5.40
C THR A 26 1.84 -2.20 4.04
N VAL A 27 1.92 -1.06 3.36
CA VAL A 27 1.48 -0.96 1.98
C VAL A 27 2.23 -1.97 1.12
N GLY A 28 3.55 -2.10 1.37
CA GLY A 28 4.35 -3.02 0.59
C GLY A 28 3.89 -4.47 0.71
N MET A 29 3.46 -4.88 1.91
CA MET A 29 2.97 -6.24 2.08
C MET A 29 1.70 -6.46 1.27
N ILE A 30 0.79 -5.48 1.30
CA ILE A 30 -0.45 -5.59 0.53
C ILE A 30 -0.15 -5.67 -0.96
N VAL A 31 0.68 -4.76 -1.44
CA VAL A 31 1.03 -4.72 -2.86
C VAL A 31 1.71 -6.01 -3.27
N GLY A 32 2.60 -6.51 -2.42
CA GLY A 32 3.31 -7.75 -2.72
C GLY A 32 2.39 -8.94 -2.82
N GLN A 33 1.39 -9.03 -1.94
CA GLN A 33 0.44 -10.13 -1.97
C GLN A 33 -0.39 -10.09 -3.25
N ILE A 34 -0.89 -8.91 -3.61
CA ILE A 34 -1.67 -8.76 -4.83
C ILE A 34 -0.79 -9.05 -6.04
N GLY A 35 0.44 -8.56 -6.03
CA GLY A 35 1.38 -8.80 -7.11
C GLY A 35 1.73 -10.26 -7.27
N ALA A 36 1.65 -11.02 -6.18
CA ALA A 36 1.91 -12.46 -6.24
C ALA A 36 0.69 -13.24 -6.72
N GLY A 37 -0.40 -12.56 -7.06
CA GLY A 37 -1.56 -13.21 -7.63
C GLY A 37 -2.71 -13.45 -6.68
N ARG A 38 -2.60 -12.98 -5.43
CA ARG A 38 -3.69 -13.17 -4.48
C ARG A 38 -4.80 -12.17 -4.77
N SER A 39 -6.02 -12.61 -4.61
CA SER A 39 -7.16 -11.72 -4.78
C SER A 39 -7.33 -10.86 -3.52
N ILE A 40 -8.04 -9.75 -3.67
CA ILE A 40 -8.36 -8.91 -2.53
C ILE A 40 -9.18 -9.70 -1.52
N ASP A 41 -10.13 -10.50 -2.00
CA ASP A 41 -10.95 -11.30 -1.10
C ASP A 41 -10.13 -12.28 -0.28
N ALA A 42 -9.13 -12.92 -0.90
CA ALA A 42 -8.27 -13.84 -0.18
C ALA A 42 -7.45 -13.10 0.87
N LEU A 43 -6.97 -11.92 0.51
CA LEU A 43 -6.21 -11.11 1.43
C LEU A 43 -7.05 -10.70 2.65
N LEU A 44 -8.30 -10.30 2.39
CA LEU A 44 -9.19 -9.91 3.48
C LEU A 44 -9.56 -11.09 4.37
N ALA A 45 -9.60 -12.28 3.80
CA ALA A 45 -9.85 -13.48 4.59
C ALA A 45 -8.71 -13.75 5.57
N ASP A 46 -7.48 -13.50 5.14
CA ASP A 46 -6.31 -13.70 6.01
C ASP A 46 -6.16 -12.58 7.03
N TYR A 47 -6.59 -11.37 6.69
CA TYR A 47 -6.45 -10.20 7.55
C TYR A 47 -7.82 -9.58 7.76
N PRO A 48 -8.64 -10.21 8.60
CA PRO A 48 -10.04 -9.78 8.72
C PRO A 48 -10.23 -8.39 9.33
N TYR A 49 -9.18 -7.84 9.93
CA TYR A 49 -9.26 -6.47 10.45
C TYR A 49 -9.04 -5.42 9.37
N LEU A 50 -8.66 -5.83 8.17
CA LEU A 50 -8.54 -4.90 7.05
C LEU A 50 -9.87 -4.76 6.36
N ALA A 51 -10.16 -3.54 5.89
CA ALA A 51 -11.31 -3.29 5.05
C ALA A 51 -10.86 -3.30 3.59
N ARG A 52 -11.81 -3.57 2.71
CA ARG A 52 -11.49 -3.53 1.28
C ARG A 52 -10.92 -2.18 0.88
N GLU A 53 -11.45 -1.10 1.46
CA GLU A 53 -10.94 0.24 1.15
C GLU A 53 -9.49 0.42 1.58
N ASP A 54 -9.06 -0.26 2.63
CA ASP A 54 -7.66 -0.20 3.03
C ASP A 54 -6.77 -0.74 1.92
N VAL A 55 -7.17 -1.86 1.33
CA VAL A 55 -6.40 -2.48 0.26
C VAL A 55 -6.37 -1.60 -0.97
N LEU A 56 -7.54 -1.07 -1.35
CA LEU A 56 -7.62 -0.23 -2.52
C LEU A 56 -6.79 1.04 -2.35
N GLU A 57 -6.84 1.64 -1.17
CA GLU A 57 -6.06 2.84 -0.93
C GLU A 57 -4.56 2.53 -0.95
N ALA A 58 -4.17 1.38 -0.41
CA ALA A 58 -2.77 0.98 -0.46
C ALA A 58 -2.29 0.85 -1.91
N LEU A 59 -3.12 0.29 -2.76
CA LEU A 59 -2.77 0.15 -4.17
C LEU A 59 -2.67 1.51 -4.85
N ARG A 60 -3.59 2.42 -4.54
CA ARG A 60 -3.52 3.77 -5.10
C ARG A 60 -2.30 4.51 -4.61
N TYR A 61 -1.95 4.33 -3.34
CA TYR A 61 -0.76 4.96 -2.79
C TYR A 61 0.49 4.47 -3.51
N ALA A 62 0.56 3.16 -3.72
CA ALA A 62 1.71 2.58 -4.41
C ALA A 62 1.81 3.09 -5.84
N ALA A 63 0.67 3.21 -6.51
CA ALA A 63 0.65 3.73 -7.88
C ALA A 63 1.13 5.17 -7.91
N TRP A 64 0.69 5.97 -6.96
CA TRP A 64 1.11 7.36 -6.89
C TRP A 64 2.62 7.48 -6.69
N ARG A 65 3.16 6.65 -5.81
CA ARG A 65 4.60 6.66 -5.59
C ARG A 65 5.35 6.22 -6.82
N ALA A 66 4.82 5.24 -7.51
CA ALA A 66 5.46 4.74 -8.73
C ALA A 66 5.45 5.79 -9.82
N GLU A 67 4.38 6.57 -9.90
CA GLU A 67 4.29 7.61 -10.92
C GLU A 67 5.35 8.67 -10.77
N GLU A 68 5.73 8.95 -9.54
CA GLU A 68 6.79 9.93 -9.31
C GLU A 68 8.10 9.49 -9.91
N ARG A 69 8.31 8.17 -10.00
CA ARG A 69 9.54 7.63 -10.55
C ARG A 69 9.43 7.31 -12.01
N GLU A 70 8.23 7.25 -12.49
CA GLU A 70 7.99 6.81 -13.85
C GLU A 70 8.57 7.75 -14.89
N VAL A 71 8.71 9.01 -14.51
CA VAL A 71 9.32 9.98 -15.39
C VAL A 71 10.70 9.51 -15.81
N ASP A 72 11.47 8.99 -14.88
CA ASP A 72 12.81 8.51 -15.19
C ASP A 72 12.77 7.30 -16.11
N LEU A 73 11.81 6.44 -15.91
CA LEU A 73 11.68 5.25 -16.74
C LEU A 73 11.37 5.62 -18.17
N GLN A 74 10.56 6.64 -18.37
CA GLN A 74 10.23 7.07 -19.70
C GLN A 74 11.44 7.61 -20.44
N HIS A 75 12.32 8.26 -19.72
CA HIS A 75 13.54 8.76 -20.35
C HIS A 75 14.49 7.65 -20.70
N ALA A 76 14.43 6.56 -19.96
CA ALA A 76 15.32 5.45 -20.19
C ALA A 76 14.95 4.65 -21.44
N SER A 77 13.72 4.71 -21.83
CA SER A 77 13.30 3.98 -23.01
C SER A 77 13.37 4.86 -24.24
#